data_8c14a798e71de994580b693c80054eb5
#
_entry.id   8c14a798e71de994580b693c80054eb5
#
_cell.length_a   1.000
_cell.length_b   1.000
_cell.length_c   1.000
_cell.angle_alpha   90.00
_cell.angle_beta   90.00
_cell.angle_gamma   90.00
#
_symmetry.space_group_name_H-M   'P 1'
#
loop_
_entity.id
_entity.type
_entity.pdbx_description
1 polymer ?
#
loop_
_entity_poly.entity_id
_entity_poly.type
_entity_poly.pdbx_seq_one_letter_code
_entity_poly.pdbx_strand_id
1 'polypeptide(L)'
;MVIIADSGGSKIDWRLLKKDGTIGQASSSGFNPYYQPIDHLKKIISEALLPQVSERVSKIFYYGTGVSSDKNVQSIQSVFAEHFPQAESEVGWDLLAAARALCGHEPGIACILGTGSNSCLYDGEKITGNVANLGWILADEGSGTYLGKQLIFDYFRKEMPESLAKQFHARFPWSREEVLEKVYQQEKPGAFLASFAKFIFQHLKEPYCYKLAYKGLSDFFENNVMKYENYKNLKVHFTGSIGFYFSDVLRQVANDKGITVKNILEGPIAGLTLYHQKDL
;
A
#
# COMPACT_ATOMS: atom_id res chain seq x y z
N MET A 1 2.64 -27.11 -2.86
CA MET A 1 3.10 -25.75 -2.48
C MET A 1 2.08 -24.72 -2.88
N VAL A 2 1.78 -23.76 -2.02
CA VAL A 2 0.98 -22.59 -2.36
C VAL A 2 1.92 -21.37 -2.44
N ILE A 3 1.76 -20.54 -3.47
CA ILE A 3 2.52 -19.30 -3.64
C ILE A 3 1.59 -18.12 -3.40
N ILE A 4 2.05 -17.14 -2.62
CA ILE A 4 1.34 -15.89 -2.36
C ILE A 4 2.25 -14.74 -2.75
N ALA A 5 1.73 -13.77 -3.50
CA ALA A 5 2.44 -12.56 -3.90
C ALA A 5 1.68 -11.30 -3.49
N ASP A 6 2.40 -10.37 -2.87
CA ASP A 6 2.00 -8.98 -2.69
C ASP A 6 2.86 -8.11 -3.61
N SER A 7 2.26 -7.61 -4.69
CA SER A 7 2.97 -6.93 -5.78
C SER A 7 2.67 -5.43 -5.78
N GLY A 8 3.60 -4.67 -5.23
CA GLY A 8 3.63 -3.23 -5.40
C GLY A 8 4.40 -2.79 -6.66
N GLY A 9 4.31 -1.51 -7.00
CA GLY A 9 5.04 -0.94 -8.15
C GLY A 9 6.57 -0.92 -7.99
N SER A 10 7.09 -1.09 -6.78
CA SER A 10 8.54 -1.06 -6.51
C SER A 10 9.11 -2.42 -6.13
N LYS A 11 8.30 -3.31 -5.55
CA LYS A 11 8.71 -4.58 -4.98
C LYS A 11 7.56 -5.58 -5.03
N ILE A 12 7.89 -6.87 -5.19
CA ILE A 12 6.99 -7.98 -4.93
C ILE A 12 7.55 -8.78 -3.77
N ASP A 13 6.73 -9.01 -2.75
CA ASP A 13 7.01 -9.95 -1.68
C ASP A 13 6.31 -11.28 -1.96
N TRP A 14 7.08 -12.36 -1.95
CA TRP A 14 6.63 -13.71 -2.20
C TRP A 14 6.65 -14.55 -0.92
N ARG A 15 5.65 -15.40 -0.74
CA ARG A 15 5.62 -16.48 0.26
C ARG A 15 5.35 -17.80 -0.43
N LEU A 16 6.13 -18.81 -0.05
CA LEU A 16 6.02 -20.17 -0.57
C LEU A 16 5.66 -21.09 0.60
N LEU A 17 4.38 -21.43 0.68
CA LEU A 17 3.87 -22.31 1.73
C LEU A 17 4.06 -23.75 1.29
N LYS A 18 4.94 -24.47 1.96
CA LYS A 18 5.28 -25.87 1.64
C LYS A 18 4.37 -26.84 2.39
N LYS A 19 4.27 -28.08 1.86
CA LYS A 19 3.44 -29.14 2.47
C LYS A 19 3.89 -29.56 3.87
N ASP A 20 5.17 -29.38 4.19
CA ASP A 20 5.72 -29.64 5.51
C ASP A 20 5.44 -28.54 6.54
N GLY A 21 4.70 -27.51 6.16
CA GLY A 21 4.35 -26.35 6.99
C GLY A 21 5.42 -25.26 7.02
N THR A 22 6.56 -25.46 6.33
CA THR A 22 7.59 -24.41 6.24
C THR A 22 7.19 -23.32 5.25
N ILE A 23 7.63 -22.09 5.53
CA ILE A 23 7.33 -20.91 4.72
C ILE A 23 8.61 -20.32 4.13
N GLY A 24 8.79 -20.49 2.83
CA GLY A 24 9.83 -19.82 2.08
C GLY A 24 9.49 -18.36 1.83
N GLN A 25 10.50 -17.52 1.69
CA GLN A 25 10.35 -16.11 1.40
C GLN A 25 11.26 -15.72 0.24
N ALA A 26 10.72 -14.93 -0.68
CA ALA A 26 11.50 -14.31 -1.74
C ALA A 26 11.03 -12.85 -1.93
N SER A 27 11.85 -12.07 -2.59
CA SER A 27 11.54 -10.70 -2.95
C SER A 27 12.12 -10.39 -4.32
N SER A 28 11.43 -9.57 -5.08
CA SER A 28 11.84 -9.16 -6.43
C SER A 28 11.50 -7.70 -6.69
N SER A 29 11.92 -7.18 -7.86
CA SER A 29 11.43 -5.90 -8.36
C SER A 29 9.90 -5.92 -8.50
N GLY A 30 9.27 -4.74 -8.35
CA GLY A 30 7.82 -4.59 -8.48
C GLY A 30 7.34 -4.71 -9.92
N PHE A 31 6.04 -4.94 -10.05
CA PHE A 31 5.35 -4.99 -11.34
C PHE A 31 4.03 -4.23 -11.30
N ASN A 32 3.83 -3.38 -12.31
CA ASN A 32 2.55 -2.72 -12.55
C ASN A 32 2.20 -2.81 -14.03
N PRO A 33 1.13 -3.52 -14.41
CA PRO A 33 0.77 -3.76 -15.82
C PRO A 33 0.39 -2.50 -16.61
N TYR A 34 0.16 -1.37 -15.96
CA TYR A 34 -0.07 -0.09 -16.65
C TYR A 34 1.22 0.57 -17.16
N TYR A 35 2.36 0.26 -16.54
CA TYR A 35 3.63 0.92 -16.83
C TYR A 35 4.71 -0.01 -17.37
N GLN A 36 4.53 -1.33 -17.21
CA GLN A 36 5.54 -2.31 -17.56
C GLN A 36 4.95 -3.40 -18.47
N PRO A 37 5.69 -3.84 -19.50
CA PRO A 37 5.24 -4.93 -20.35
C PRO A 37 5.19 -6.24 -19.57
N ILE A 38 4.31 -7.16 -19.99
CA ILE A 38 4.10 -8.45 -19.32
C ILE A 38 5.37 -9.32 -19.27
N ASP A 39 6.26 -9.16 -20.23
CA ASP A 39 7.56 -9.87 -20.27
C ASP A 39 8.45 -9.51 -19.07
N HIS A 40 8.25 -8.33 -18.47
CA HIS A 40 8.95 -7.99 -17.24
C HIS A 40 8.51 -8.90 -16.08
N LEU A 41 7.22 -9.23 -15.97
CA LEU A 41 6.74 -10.19 -14.98
C LEU A 41 7.27 -11.61 -15.25
N LYS A 42 7.34 -12.05 -16.51
CA LYS A 42 7.95 -13.33 -16.87
C LYS A 42 9.42 -13.41 -16.43
N LYS A 43 10.17 -12.34 -16.64
CA LYS A 43 11.56 -12.24 -16.18
C LYS A 43 11.66 -12.32 -14.66
N ILE A 44 10.82 -11.58 -13.92
CA ILE A 44 10.76 -11.62 -12.45
C ILE A 44 10.52 -13.06 -11.97
N ILE A 45 9.53 -13.75 -12.55
CA ILE A 45 9.21 -15.12 -12.16
C ILE A 45 10.39 -16.05 -12.43
N SER A 46 10.99 -15.95 -13.61
CA SER A 46 12.11 -16.83 -14.00
C SER A 46 13.36 -16.62 -13.14
N GLU A 47 13.70 -15.36 -12.81
CA GLU A 47 14.93 -15.03 -12.10
C GLU A 47 14.81 -15.08 -10.57
N ALA A 48 13.66 -14.68 -10.01
CA ALA A 48 13.51 -14.53 -8.57
C ALA A 48 12.62 -15.59 -7.92
N LEU A 49 11.56 -16.06 -8.59
CA LEU A 49 10.61 -16.99 -8.00
C LEU A 49 10.97 -18.46 -8.28
N LEU A 50 11.18 -18.83 -9.54
CA LEU A 50 11.45 -20.22 -9.93
C LEU A 50 12.63 -20.88 -9.18
N PRO A 51 13.76 -20.18 -8.89
CA PRO A 51 14.86 -20.76 -8.13
C PRO A 51 14.48 -21.12 -6.68
N GLN A 52 13.38 -20.58 -6.15
CA GLN A 52 12.89 -20.83 -4.79
C GLN A 52 11.85 -21.97 -4.74
N VAL A 53 11.35 -22.39 -5.90
CA VAL A 53 10.32 -23.44 -6.01
C VAL A 53 10.97 -24.81 -5.92
N SER A 54 10.74 -25.52 -4.80
CA SER A 54 11.32 -26.85 -4.53
C SER A 54 10.32 -27.99 -4.63
N GLU A 55 9.03 -27.69 -4.83
CA GLU A 55 7.95 -28.68 -4.91
C GLU A 55 6.94 -28.27 -5.99
N ARG A 56 6.06 -29.22 -6.35
CA ARG A 56 4.94 -28.92 -7.26
C ARG A 56 4.04 -27.83 -6.65
N VAL A 57 3.82 -26.76 -7.43
CA VAL A 57 2.90 -25.67 -7.09
C VAL A 57 1.48 -26.13 -7.41
N SER A 58 0.57 -25.99 -6.44
CA SER A 58 -0.87 -26.32 -6.59
C SER A 58 -1.74 -25.08 -6.77
N LYS A 59 -1.41 -23.99 -6.05
CA LYS A 59 -2.15 -22.74 -6.12
C LYS A 59 -1.22 -21.53 -6.08
N ILE A 60 -1.64 -20.45 -6.74
CA ILE A 60 -0.95 -19.17 -6.77
C ILE A 60 -1.99 -18.08 -6.48
N PHE A 61 -1.75 -17.29 -5.43
CA PHE A 61 -2.52 -16.11 -5.09
C PHE A 61 -1.64 -14.88 -5.34
N TYR A 62 -1.95 -14.13 -6.39
CA TYR A 62 -1.22 -12.92 -6.75
C TYR A 62 -2.11 -11.71 -6.55
N TYR A 63 -1.64 -10.76 -5.73
CA TYR A 63 -2.30 -9.49 -5.50
C TYR A 63 -1.40 -8.38 -5.96
N GLY A 64 -1.91 -7.49 -6.82
CA GLY A 64 -1.07 -6.48 -7.40
C GLY A 64 -1.74 -5.12 -7.61
N THR A 65 -0.92 -4.09 -7.49
CA THR A 65 -1.32 -2.75 -7.94
C THR A 65 -1.53 -2.75 -9.46
N GLY A 66 -2.50 -1.97 -9.94
CA GLY A 66 -2.84 -1.93 -11.37
C GLY A 66 -3.64 -3.14 -11.89
N VAL A 67 -4.00 -4.08 -11.03
CA VAL A 67 -4.81 -5.27 -11.38
C VAL A 67 -6.30 -4.94 -11.20
N SER A 68 -6.79 -3.96 -11.94
CA SER A 68 -8.18 -3.46 -11.84
C SER A 68 -9.03 -3.74 -13.09
N SER A 69 -8.45 -4.38 -14.12
CA SER A 69 -9.17 -4.75 -15.34
C SER A 69 -9.04 -6.24 -15.64
N ASP A 70 -10.07 -6.84 -16.23
CA ASP A 70 -10.06 -8.25 -16.65
C ASP A 70 -8.89 -8.56 -17.59
N LYS A 71 -8.52 -7.60 -18.45
CA LYS A 71 -7.36 -7.74 -19.35
C LYS A 71 -6.06 -7.94 -18.56
N ASN A 72 -5.83 -7.13 -17.52
CA ASN A 72 -4.63 -7.23 -16.71
C ASN A 72 -4.62 -8.53 -15.89
N VAL A 73 -5.78 -8.92 -15.35
CA VAL A 73 -5.96 -10.20 -14.65
C VAL A 73 -5.59 -11.37 -15.56
N GLN A 74 -6.20 -11.45 -16.75
CA GLN A 74 -5.95 -12.51 -17.72
C GLN A 74 -4.49 -12.56 -18.20
N SER A 75 -3.87 -11.40 -18.43
CA SER A 75 -2.48 -11.32 -18.83
C SER A 75 -1.54 -11.89 -17.75
N ILE A 76 -1.78 -11.59 -16.48
CA ILE A 76 -0.98 -12.12 -15.37
C ILE A 76 -1.25 -13.63 -15.19
N GLN A 77 -2.51 -14.06 -15.27
CA GLN A 77 -2.86 -15.50 -15.21
C GLN A 77 -2.18 -16.30 -16.30
N SER A 78 -2.09 -15.75 -17.53
CA SER A 78 -1.41 -16.43 -18.62
C SER A 78 0.07 -16.67 -18.35
N VAL A 79 0.75 -15.74 -17.68
CA VAL A 79 2.14 -15.90 -17.27
C VAL A 79 2.29 -17.01 -16.23
N PHE A 80 1.38 -17.10 -15.27
CA PHE A 80 1.41 -18.19 -14.30
C PHE A 80 1.08 -19.54 -14.93
N ALA A 81 0.14 -19.60 -15.87
CA ALA A 81 -0.16 -20.82 -16.60
C ALA A 81 1.04 -21.31 -17.46
N GLU A 82 1.83 -20.40 -18.02
CA GLU A 82 3.04 -20.73 -18.77
C GLU A 82 4.13 -21.38 -17.87
N HIS A 83 4.34 -20.80 -16.67
CA HIS A 83 5.42 -21.26 -15.76
C HIS A 83 4.97 -22.38 -14.82
N PHE A 84 3.69 -22.46 -14.50
CA PHE A 84 3.09 -23.41 -13.56
C PHE A 84 1.78 -24.01 -14.12
N PRO A 85 1.87 -24.83 -15.21
CA PRO A 85 0.69 -25.25 -15.96
C PRO A 85 -0.28 -26.16 -15.19
N GLN A 86 0.12 -26.63 -14.00
CA GLN A 86 -0.73 -27.47 -13.14
C GLN A 86 -1.24 -26.74 -11.90
N ALA A 87 -0.94 -25.45 -11.77
CA ALA A 87 -1.37 -24.62 -10.66
C ALA A 87 -2.64 -23.84 -11.01
N GLU A 88 -3.58 -23.78 -10.07
CA GLU A 88 -4.66 -22.81 -10.13
C GLU A 88 -4.14 -21.43 -9.73
N SER A 89 -4.46 -20.38 -10.48
CA SER A 89 -4.05 -19.01 -10.15
C SER A 89 -5.25 -18.09 -9.92
N GLU A 90 -5.27 -17.44 -8.76
CA GLU A 90 -6.14 -16.32 -8.43
C GLU A 90 -5.32 -15.03 -8.50
N VAL A 91 -5.83 -14.06 -9.26
CA VAL A 91 -5.20 -12.75 -9.44
C VAL A 91 -6.17 -11.67 -8.99
N GLY A 92 -5.79 -10.91 -7.99
CA GLY A 92 -6.57 -9.85 -7.38
C GLY A 92 -5.82 -8.53 -7.27
N TRP A 93 -6.53 -7.49 -6.94
CA TRP A 93 -5.95 -6.16 -6.71
C TRP A 93 -5.43 -6.00 -5.28
N ASP A 94 -4.57 -5.03 -5.07
CA ASP A 94 -3.90 -4.74 -3.79
C ASP A 94 -4.89 -4.45 -2.64
N LEU A 95 -6.04 -3.85 -2.94
CA LEU A 95 -7.05 -3.57 -1.94
C LEU A 95 -7.74 -4.85 -1.42
N LEU A 96 -7.89 -5.88 -2.27
CA LEU A 96 -8.37 -7.20 -1.82
C LEU A 96 -7.32 -7.89 -0.94
N ALA A 97 -6.04 -7.73 -1.28
CA ALA A 97 -4.95 -8.17 -0.41
C ALA A 97 -5.03 -7.54 0.97
N ALA A 98 -5.18 -6.21 1.02
CA ALA A 98 -5.33 -5.48 2.28
C ALA A 98 -6.52 -5.99 3.09
N ALA A 99 -7.70 -6.18 2.46
CA ALA A 99 -8.90 -6.66 3.12
C ALA A 99 -8.70 -8.06 3.71
N ARG A 100 -8.21 -9.01 2.93
CA ARG A 100 -7.94 -10.39 3.37
C ARG A 100 -6.88 -10.46 4.48
N ALA A 101 -5.79 -9.70 4.34
CA ALA A 101 -4.71 -9.67 5.31
C ALA A 101 -5.12 -9.06 6.66
N LEU A 102 -5.96 -8.05 6.64
CA LEU A 102 -6.32 -7.25 7.80
C LEU A 102 -7.56 -7.76 8.52
N CYS A 103 -8.58 -8.11 7.76
CA CYS A 103 -9.89 -8.51 8.28
C CYS A 103 -10.03 -10.04 8.41
N GLY A 104 -9.22 -10.82 7.67
CA GLY A 104 -9.40 -12.27 7.59
C GLY A 104 -10.76 -12.59 6.96
N HIS A 105 -11.62 -13.25 7.72
CA HIS A 105 -13.00 -13.59 7.33
C HIS A 105 -14.06 -12.76 8.09
N GLU A 106 -13.65 -11.70 8.80
CA GLU A 106 -14.58 -10.81 9.49
C GLU A 106 -14.94 -9.60 8.61
N PRO A 107 -16.20 -9.11 8.65
CA PRO A 107 -16.54 -7.84 8.04
C PRO A 107 -15.76 -6.67 8.66
N GLY A 108 -15.40 -5.69 7.83
CA GLY A 108 -14.67 -4.51 8.28
C GLY A 108 -14.38 -3.51 7.18
N ILE A 109 -13.68 -2.45 7.53
CA ILE A 109 -13.15 -1.47 6.59
C ILE A 109 -11.64 -1.67 6.53
N ALA A 110 -11.11 -1.99 5.36
CA ALA A 110 -9.68 -2.13 5.13
C ALA A 110 -9.15 -0.91 4.38
N CYS A 111 -8.04 -0.36 4.87
CA CYS A 111 -7.42 0.86 4.36
C CYS A 111 -5.95 0.62 4.01
N ILE A 112 -5.52 1.19 2.91
CA ILE A 112 -4.11 1.29 2.52
C ILE A 112 -3.66 2.75 2.73
N LEU A 113 -2.60 2.96 3.50
CA LEU A 113 -1.91 4.24 3.67
C LEU A 113 -0.41 4.04 3.42
N GLY A 114 -0.01 4.24 2.17
CA GLY A 114 1.37 4.12 1.69
C GLY A 114 1.79 5.35 0.90
N THR A 115 2.37 5.16 -0.29
CA THR A 115 2.66 6.24 -1.24
C THR A 115 1.38 6.97 -1.61
N GLY A 116 0.32 6.23 -2.00
CA GLY A 116 -1.05 6.70 -2.14
C GLY A 116 -1.93 6.18 -1.01
N SER A 117 -3.25 6.39 -1.10
CA SER A 117 -4.24 5.87 -0.15
C SER A 117 -5.44 5.25 -0.84
N ASN A 118 -6.06 4.26 -0.21
CA ASN A 118 -7.29 3.64 -0.66
C ASN A 118 -8.03 3.01 0.51
N SER A 119 -9.32 2.69 0.34
CA SER A 119 -10.12 1.99 1.34
C SER A 119 -11.20 1.13 0.72
N CYS A 120 -11.69 0.14 1.44
CA CYS A 120 -12.85 -0.64 1.02
C CYS A 120 -13.71 -1.10 2.21
N LEU A 121 -14.97 -1.32 1.91
CA LEU A 121 -15.89 -2.08 2.74
C LEU A 121 -15.78 -3.57 2.35
N TYR A 122 -15.54 -4.42 3.32
CA TYR A 122 -15.32 -5.86 3.14
C TYR A 122 -16.32 -6.64 3.99
N ASP A 123 -16.95 -7.67 3.42
CA ASP A 123 -17.98 -8.47 4.09
C ASP A 123 -17.45 -9.75 4.77
N GLY A 124 -16.14 -10.00 4.66
CA GLY A 124 -15.47 -11.23 5.12
C GLY A 124 -15.06 -12.16 3.98
N GLU A 125 -15.53 -11.93 2.76
CA GLU A 125 -15.20 -12.71 1.57
C GLU A 125 -14.78 -11.84 0.39
N LYS A 126 -15.53 -10.74 0.15
CA LYS A 126 -15.35 -9.84 -1.00
C LYS A 126 -15.49 -8.38 -0.61
N ILE A 127 -14.97 -7.52 -1.46
CA ILE A 127 -15.17 -6.07 -1.36
C ILE A 127 -16.59 -5.75 -1.83
N THR A 128 -17.38 -5.12 -0.97
CA THR A 128 -18.76 -4.72 -1.23
C THR A 128 -18.93 -3.23 -1.47
N GLY A 129 -17.89 -2.43 -1.15
CA GLY A 129 -17.87 -1.00 -1.40
C GLY A 129 -16.44 -0.46 -1.47
N ASN A 130 -16.26 0.55 -2.31
CA ASN A 130 -14.98 1.26 -2.43
C ASN A 130 -15.29 2.74 -2.67
N VAL A 131 -14.70 3.61 -1.86
CA VAL A 131 -14.71 5.04 -2.14
C VAL A 131 -13.75 5.29 -3.30
N ALA A 132 -14.23 6.01 -4.33
CA ALA A 132 -13.46 6.23 -5.55
C ALA A 132 -12.09 6.85 -5.26
N ASN A 133 -11.03 6.09 -5.56
CA ASN A 133 -9.67 6.61 -5.53
C ASN A 133 -9.43 7.45 -6.80
N LEU A 134 -9.06 8.70 -6.62
CA LEU A 134 -8.80 9.65 -7.70
C LEU A 134 -7.31 9.93 -7.89
N GLY A 135 -6.44 9.21 -7.18
CA GLY A 135 -4.99 9.33 -7.27
C GLY A 135 -4.42 10.61 -6.64
N TRP A 136 -3.13 10.75 -6.69
CA TRP A 136 -2.34 11.71 -5.91
C TRP A 136 -2.58 13.20 -6.25
N ILE A 137 -3.09 13.50 -7.43
CA ILE A 137 -3.40 14.89 -7.83
C ILE A 137 -4.70 15.35 -7.19
N LEU A 138 -5.74 14.53 -7.24
CA LEU A 138 -7.11 14.89 -6.87
C LEU A 138 -7.53 14.40 -5.48
N ALA A 139 -6.84 13.38 -4.94
CA ALA A 139 -7.17 12.73 -3.68
C ALA A 139 -5.91 12.23 -2.95
N ASP A 140 -5.91 10.95 -2.53
CA ASP A 140 -4.86 10.27 -1.75
C ASP A 140 -4.62 10.92 -0.38
N GLU A 141 -5.66 11.46 0.26
CA GLU A 141 -5.58 12.06 1.60
C GLU A 141 -4.89 11.09 2.57
N GLY A 142 -4.11 11.63 3.48
CA GLY A 142 -3.38 10.85 4.49
C GLY A 142 -2.21 10.02 3.98
N SER A 143 -2.00 9.94 2.67
CA SER A 143 -0.87 9.22 2.07
C SER A 143 0.46 9.95 2.22
N GLY A 144 1.56 9.24 1.94
CA GLY A 144 2.89 9.85 1.90
C GLY A 144 3.00 10.98 0.87
N THR A 145 2.37 10.80 -0.30
CA THR A 145 2.33 11.82 -1.35
C THR A 145 1.56 13.06 -0.89
N TYR A 146 0.42 12.88 -0.24
CA TYR A 146 -0.38 13.97 0.32
C TYR A 146 0.41 14.77 1.36
N LEU A 147 1.00 14.07 2.33
CA LEU A 147 1.80 14.70 3.39
C LEU A 147 3.03 15.41 2.83
N GLY A 148 3.74 14.77 1.89
CA GLY A 148 4.93 15.34 1.27
C GLY A 148 4.62 16.55 0.40
N LYS A 149 3.50 16.52 -0.33
CA LYS A 149 3.01 17.67 -1.10
C LYS A 149 2.78 18.88 -0.20
N GLN A 150 2.10 18.70 0.93
CA GLN A 150 1.85 19.77 1.88
C GLN A 150 3.15 20.29 2.51
N LEU A 151 4.07 19.39 2.90
CA LEU A 151 5.35 19.78 3.47
C LEU A 151 6.18 20.66 2.50
N ILE A 152 6.25 20.27 1.23
CA ILE A 152 6.94 21.04 0.17
C ILE A 152 6.27 22.40 -0.06
N PHE A 153 4.95 22.43 -0.09
CA PHE A 153 4.19 23.67 -0.20
C PHE A 153 4.56 24.64 0.93
N ASP A 154 4.46 24.19 2.18
CA ASP A 154 4.72 25.00 3.37
C ASP A 154 6.20 25.47 3.41
N TYR A 155 7.14 24.60 3.00
CA TYR A 155 8.56 24.96 2.95
C TYR A 155 8.84 26.12 2.00
N PHE A 156 8.39 26.05 0.74
CA PHE A 156 8.62 27.10 -0.24
C PHE A 156 7.77 28.36 0.00
N ARG A 157 6.66 28.25 0.71
CA ARG A 157 5.84 29.40 1.14
C ARG A 157 6.29 30.02 2.45
N LYS A 158 7.34 29.47 3.08
CA LYS A 158 7.89 29.93 4.36
C LYS A 158 6.89 29.87 5.53
N GLU A 159 6.00 28.88 5.47
CA GLU A 159 5.01 28.60 6.51
C GLU A 159 5.52 27.57 7.55
N MET A 160 6.62 26.87 7.21
CA MET A 160 7.31 25.97 8.12
C MET A 160 8.10 26.78 9.18
N PRO A 161 8.13 26.36 10.47
CA PRO A 161 8.97 26.99 11.48
C PRO A 161 10.44 27.05 11.03
N GLU A 162 11.09 28.18 11.25
CA GLU A 162 12.43 28.46 10.72
C GLU A 162 13.50 27.41 11.11
N SER A 163 13.48 26.95 12.36
CA SER A 163 14.38 25.90 12.85
C SER A 163 14.21 24.59 12.10
N LEU A 164 12.96 24.22 11.82
CA LEU A 164 12.61 23.00 11.08
C LEU A 164 12.93 23.16 9.58
N ALA A 165 12.70 24.34 9.01
CA ALA A 165 13.02 24.64 7.62
C ALA A 165 14.54 24.54 7.35
N LYS A 166 15.39 24.96 8.30
CA LYS A 166 16.85 24.79 8.22
C LYS A 166 17.24 23.30 8.22
N GLN A 167 16.63 22.47 9.06
CA GLN A 167 16.87 21.03 9.10
C GLN A 167 16.37 20.34 7.82
N PHE A 168 15.21 20.76 7.31
CA PHE A 168 14.67 20.26 6.06
C PHE A 168 15.60 20.57 4.88
N HIS A 169 16.05 21.83 4.77
CA HIS A 169 17.02 22.25 3.74
C HIS A 169 18.34 21.48 3.80
N ALA A 170 18.87 21.28 5.00
CA ALA A 170 20.12 20.53 5.17
C ALA A 170 20.00 19.08 4.67
N ARG A 171 18.83 18.49 4.78
CA ARG A 171 18.57 17.13 4.31
C ARG A 171 18.18 17.05 2.82
N PHE A 172 17.46 18.05 2.34
CA PHE A 172 16.91 18.13 1.00
C PHE A 172 17.26 19.50 0.40
N PRO A 173 18.53 19.70 -0.04
CA PRO A 173 19.01 21.00 -0.50
C PRO A 173 18.56 21.32 -1.93
N TRP A 174 17.31 20.97 -2.28
CA TRP A 174 16.79 21.21 -3.62
C TRP A 174 16.22 22.60 -3.78
N SER A 175 16.53 23.20 -4.91
CA SER A 175 15.90 24.44 -5.36
C SER A 175 14.43 24.21 -5.74
N ARG A 176 13.69 25.29 -5.87
CA ARG A 176 12.31 25.23 -6.36
C ARG A 176 12.24 24.62 -7.75
N GLU A 177 13.17 24.98 -8.63
CA GLU A 177 13.27 24.52 -10.02
C GLU A 177 13.47 23.00 -10.08
N GLU A 178 14.39 22.46 -9.27
CA GLU A 178 14.64 21.02 -9.18
C GLU A 178 13.42 20.23 -8.67
N VAL A 179 12.70 20.79 -7.70
CA VAL A 179 11.45 20.16 -7.20
C VAL A 179 10.39 20.17 -8.28
N LEU A 180 10.21 21.28 -9.03
CA LEU A 180 9.25 21.35 -10.12
C LEU A 180 9.60 20.37 -11.25
N GLU A 181 10.87 20.24 -11.60
CA GLU A 181 11.33 19.23 -12.56
C GLU A 181 10.96 17.81 -12.11
N LYS A 182 11.27 17.46 -10.85
CA LYS A 182 10.97 16.13 -10.29
C LYS A 182 9.47 15.81 -10.26
N VAL A 183 8.64 16.82 -10.03
CA VAL A 183 7.18 16.62 -9.92
C VAL A 183 6.50 16.59 -11.29
N TYR A 184 6.96 17.42 -12.24
CA TYR A 184 6.23 17.62 -13.50
C TYR A 184 6.88 16.98 -14.73
N GLN A 185 8.16 16.60 -14.67
CA GLN A 185 8.90 16.13 -15.83
C GLN A 185 9.53 14.73 -15.64
N GLN A 186 9.66 14.25 -14.40
CA GLN A 186 10.25 12.95 -14.13
C GLN A 186 9.21 11.86 -13.89
N GLU A 187 9.64 10.60 -14.02
CA GLU A 187 8.82 9.44 -13.66
C GLU A 187 8.60 9.36 -12.14
N LYS A 188 7.44 8.86 -11.73
CA LYS A 188 7.08 8.57 -10.34
C LYS A 188 7.07 9.78 -9.39
N PRO A 189 6.44 10.89 -9.75
CA PRO A 189 6.36 12.10 -8.92
C PRO A 189 5.73 11.83 -7.54
N GLY A 190 4.74 10.93 -7.46
CA GLY A 190 4.13 10.52 -6.19
C GLY A 190 5.13 9.89 -5.22
N ALA A 191 6.01 9.01 -5.70
CA ALA A 191 7.05 8.40 -4.86
C ALA A 191 8.06 9.43 -4.37
N PHE A 192 8.43 10.39 -5.23
CA PHE A 192 9.28 11.52 -4.85
C PHE A 192 8.65 12.33 -3.71
N LEU A 193 7.40 12.75 -3.86
CA LEU A 193 6.69 13.48 -2.81
C LEU A 193 6.54 12.65 -1.53
N ALA A 194 6.18 11.38 -1.64
CA ALA A 194 6.02 10.49 -0.48
C ALA A 194 7.32 10.30 0.31
N SER A 195 8.49 10.47 -0.31
CA SER A 195 9.79 10.36 0.37
C SER A 195 9.97 11.37 1.50
N PHE A 196 9.27 12.49 1.45
CA PHE A 196 9.32 13.52 2.50
C PHE A 196 8.56 13.14 3.77
N ALA A 197 7.63 12.17 3.72
CA ALA A 197 6.89 11.71 4.90
C ALA A 197 7.82 11.20 6.00
N LYS A 198 8.99 10.64 5.63
CA LYS A 198 10.00 10.23 6.61
C LYS A 198 10.52 11.38 7.45
N PHE A 199 10.65 12.58 6.87
CA PHE A 199 11.05 13.78 7.63
C PHE A 199 9.97 14.16 8.63
N ILE A 200 8.70 14.17 8.22
CA ILE A 200 7.56 14.45 9.12
C ILE A 200 7.56 13.47 10.29
N PHE A 201 7.69 12.18 10.00
CA PHE A 201 7.73 11.12 11.01
C PHE A 201 8.86 11.32 12.04
N GLN A 202 10.05 11.63 11.57
CA GLN A 202 11.21 11.85 12.45
C GLN A 202 11.08 13.08 13.34
N HIS A 203 10.21 14.01 12.97
CA HIS A 203 9.96 15.26 13.69
C HIS A 203 8.54 15.34 14.27
N LEU A 204 7.88 14.22 14.53
CA LEU A 204 6.52 14.19 15.10
C LEU A 204 6.40 14.86 16.47
N LYS A 205 7.51 15.05 17.20
CA LYS A 205 7.53 15.83 18.46
C LYS A 205 7.36 17.34 18.23
N GLU A 206 7.66 17.82 17.01
CA GLU A 206 7.44 19.21 16.62
C GLU A 206 5.95 19.43 16.36
N PRO A 207 5.30 20.43 17.00
CA PRO A 207 3.87 20.68 16.85
C PRO A 207 3.43 20.86 15.41
N TYR A 208 4.28 21.43 14.56
CA TYR A 208 4.02 21.60 13.14
C TYR A 208 3.88 20.23 12.42
N CYS A 209 4.83 19.32 12.59
CA CYS A 209 4.81 18.01 11.96
C CYS A 209 3.65 17.14 12.48
N TYR A 210 3.37 17.20 13.78
CA TYR A 210 2.22 16.52 14.36
C TYR A 210 0.90 17.01 13.75
N LYS A 211 0.70 18.34 13.69
CA LYS A 211 -0.51 18.96 13.13
C LYS A 211 -0.70 18.61 11.66
N LEU A 212 0.40 18.58 10.88
CA LEU A 212 0.37 18.20 9.46
C LEU A 212 -0.05 16.74 9.29
N ALA A 213 0.54 15.81 10.05
CA ALA A 213 0.18 14.40 10.04
C ALA A 213 -1.27 14.19 10.52
N TYR A 214 -1.66 14.81 11.63
CA TYR A 214 -3.02 14.73 12.18
C TYR A 214 -4.06 15.20 11.16
N LYS A 215 -3.81 16.36 10.52
CA LYS A 215 -4.74 16.89 9.52
C LYS A 215 -4.86 15.95 8.32
N GLY A 216 -3.75 15.48 7.75
CA GLY A 216 -3.79 14.58 6.60
C GLY A 216 -4.53 13.27 6.90
N LEU A 217 -4.29 12.68 8.07
CA LEU A 217 -4.99 11.47 8.52
C LEU A 217 -6.47 11.76 8.81
N SER A 218 -6.81 12.93 9.39
CA SER A 218 -8.20 13.36 9.60
C SER A 218 -8.94 13.46 8.27
N ASP A 219 -8.31 14.09 7.26
CA ASP A 219 -8.88 14.23 5.91
C ASP A 219 -9.13 12.83 5.28
N PHE A 220 -8.25 11.85 5.51
CA PHE A 220 -8.48 10.48 5.07
C PHE A 220 -9.70 9.85 5.73
N PHE A 221 -9.84 9.95 7.06
CA PHE A 221 -11.01 9.41 7.74
C PHE A 221 -12.30 10.05 7.22
N GLU A 222 -12.33 11.35 7.04
CA GLU A 222 -13.52 12.10 6.60
C GLU A 222 -13.92 11.81 5.16
N ASN A 223 -12.91 11.70 4.27
CA ASN A 223 -13.14 11.53 2.83
C ASN A 223 -13.22 10.06 2.38
N ASN A 224 -12.79 9.12 3.24
CA ASN A 224 -12.80 7.69 2.92
C ASN A 224 -13.60 6.89 3.94
N VAL A 225 -13.11 6.71 5.17
CA VAL A 225 -13.72 5.80 6.16
C VAL A 225 -15.15 6.20 6.51
N MET A 226 -15.38 7.49 6.74
CA MET A 226 -16.69 8.00 7.15
C MET A 226 -17.73 8.06 6.01
N LYS A 227 -17.34 7.68 4.79
CA LYS A 227 -18.27 7.56 3.64
C LYS A 227 -18.98 6.22 3.58
N TYR A 228 -18.47 5.21 4.29
CA TYR A 228 -19.14 3.91 4.35
C TYR A 228 -20.31 3.95 5.32
N GLU A 229 -21.43 3.31 4.94
CA GLU A 229 -22.55 3.09 5.88
C GLU A 229 -22.07 2.32 7.11
N ASN A 230 -22.61 2.66 8.27
CA ASN A 230 -22.32 2.00 9.55
C ASN A 230 -20.84 1.94 9.95
N TYR A 231 -19.99 2.84 9.43
CA TYR A 231 -18.56 2.86 9.72
C TYR A 231 -18.25 2.87 11.24
N LYS A 232 -19.11 3.43 12.07
CA LYS A 232 -18.97 3.46 13.54
C LYS A 232 -19.08 2.08 14.19
N ASN A 233 -19.80 1.16 13.57
CA ASN A 233 -20.04 -0.19 14.08
C ASN A 233 -19.05 -1.22 13.49
N LEU A 234 -18.21 -0.80 12.56
CA LEU A 234 -17.22 -1.65 11.90
C LEU A 234 -15.83 -1.42 12.48
N LYS A 235 -15.03 -2.46 12.49
CA LYS A 235 -13.61 -2.35 12.80
C LYS A 235 -12.88 -1.80 11.58
N VAL A 236 -12.04 -0.80 11.77
CA VAL A 236 -11.21 -0.21 10.72
C VAL A 236 -9.79 -0.72 10.86
N HIS A 237 -9.19 -1.07 9.75
CA HIS A 237 -7.88 -1.70 9.69
C HIS A 237 -7.01 -0.96 8.68
N PHE A 238 -5.71 -0.93 8.93
CA PHE A 238 -4.77 -0.23 8.08
C PHE A 238 -3.57 -1.10 7.68
N THR A 239 -3.10 -0.94 6.45
CA THR A 239 -1.81 -1.42 5.99
C THR A 239 -1.09 -0.33 5.22
N GLY A 240 0.24 -0.47 5.11
CA GLY A 240 1.11 0.49 4.44
C GLY A 240 1.97 1.30 5.39
N SER A 241 3.10 1.78 4.88
CA SER A 241 4.13 2.45 5.68
C SER A 241 3.63 3.67 6.44
N ILE A 242 2.76 4.49 5.84
CA ILE A 242 2.22 5.66 6.53
C ILE A 242 1.30 5.23 7.67
N GLY A 243 0.37 4.31 7.43
CA GLY A 243 -0.50 3.78 8.47
C GLY A 243 0.29 3.19 9.64
N PHE A 244 1.37 2.48 9.34
CA PHE A 244 2.20 1.81 10.34
C PHE A 244 3.07 2.80 11.13
N TYR A 245 3.88 3.62 10.47
CA TYR A 245 4.80 4.53 11.16
C TYR A 245 4.07 5.69 11.86
N PHE A 246 2.95 6.15 11.34
CA PHE A 246 2.13 7.19 11.98
C PHE A 246 0.99 6.61 12.86
N SER A 247 1.10 5.35 13.28
CA SER A 247 0.03 4.63 13.99
C SER A 247 -0.50 5.33 15.24
N ASP A 248 0.36 6.00 16.01
CA ASP A 248 -0.06 6.72 17.21
C ASP A 248 -0.96 7.91 16.84
N VAL A 249 -0.57 8.71 15.85
CA VAL A 249 -1.36 9.84 15.35
C VAL A 249 -2.67 9.34 14.72
N LEU A 250 -2.59 8.24 13.95
CA LEU A 250 -3.75 7.61 13.32
C LEU A 250 -4.78 7.13 14.37
N ARG A 251 -4.32 6.49 15.43
CA ARG A 251 -5.19 6.05 16.54
C ARG A 251 -5.78 7.24 17.29
N GLN A 252 -5.03 8.33 17.48
CA GLN A 252 -5.55 9.54 18.09
C GLN A 252 -6.68 10.15 17.24
N VAL A 253 -6.47 10.30 15.92
CA VAL A 253 -7.50 10.80 15.00
C VAL A 253 -8.75 9.92 15.01
N ALA A 254 -8.56 8.59 14.98
CA ALA A 254 -9.68 7.65 15.05
C ALA A 254 -10.48 7.78 16.34
N ASN A 255 -9.78 7.86 17.48
CA ASN A 255 -10.40 8.04 18.80
C ASN A 255 -11.21 9.33 18.86
N ASP A 256 -10.67 10.44 18.37
CA ASP A 256 -11.35 11.74 18.35
C ASP A 256 -12.62 11.73 17.47
N LYS A 257 -12.69 10.81 16.49
CA LYS A 257 -13.85 10.59 15.60
C LYS A 257 -14.78 9.46 16.08
N GLY A 258 -14.47 8.80 17.21
CA GLY A 258 -15.23 7.67 17.73
C GLY A 258 -15.17 6.43 16.83
N ILE A 259 -14.03 6.19 16.15
CA ILE A 259 -13.81 5.09 15.23
C ILE A 259 -12.89 4.05 15.87
N THR A 260 -13.25 2.76 15.79
CA THR A 260 -12.45 1.66 16.35
C THR A 260 -11.43 1.16 15.33
N VAL A 261 -10.15 1.44 15.57
CA VAL A 261 -9.03 0.87 14.78
C VAL A 261 -8.54 -0.42 15.44
N LYS A 262 -8.55 -1.53 14.67
CA LYS A 262 -8.10 -2.86 15.17
C LYS A 262 -6.66 -3.15 14.76
N ASN A 263 -6.42 -3.58 13.53
CA ASN A 263 -5.11 -4.00 13.03
C ASN A 263 -4.42 -2.88 12.25
N ILE A 264 -3.12 -2.72 12.46
CA ILE A 264 -2.26 -1.88 11.64
C ILE A 264 -1.02 -2.71 11.28
N LEU A 265 -0.79 -2.94 9.99
CA LEU A 265 0.32 -3.73 9.46
C LEU A 265 1.17 -2.87 8.53
N GLU A 266 2.50 -3.08 8.54
CA GLU A 266 3.38 -2.39 7.58
C GLU A 266 3.13 -2.82 6.13
N GLY A 267 2.83 -4.10 5.91
CA GLY A 267 2.47 -4.67 4.61
C GLY A 267 1.54 -5.87 4.75
N PRO A 268 0.79 -6.25 3.70
CA PRO A 268 -0.24 -7.27 3.80
C PRO A 268 0.30 -8.71 3.77
N ILE A 269 1.54 -8.95 3.31
CA ILE A 269 2.03 -10.29 2.99
C ILE A 269 1.97 -11.28 4.16
N ALA A 270 2.23 -10.83 5.40
CA ALA A 270 2.15 -11.69 6.59
C ALA A 270 0.69 -12.11 6.89
N GLY A 271 -0.23 -11.16 6.81
CA GLY A 271 -1.67 -11.41 6.98
C GLY A 271 -2.24 -12.30 5.86
N LEU A 272 -1.80 -12.09 4.62
CA LEU A 272 -2.15 -12.96 3.49
C LEU A 272 -1.65 -14.39 3.68
N THR A 273 -0.45 -14.54 4.24
CA THR A 273 0.10 -15.86 4.56
C THR A 273 -0.83 -16.61 5.52
N LEU A 274 -1.28 -15.94 6.59
CA LEU A 274 -2.22 -16.52 7.55
C LEU A 274 -3.59 -16.80 6.92
N TYR A 275 -4.08 -15.90 6.07
CA TYR A 275 -5.36 -16.05 5.39
C TYR A 275 -5.39 -17.30 4.50
N HIS A 276 -4.32 -17.54 3.74
CA HIS A 276 -4.20 -18.65 2.79
C HIS A 276 -3.58 -19.92 3.38
N GLN A 277 -3.27 -19.95 4.67
CA GLN A 277 -2.68 -21.14 5.30
C GLN A 277 -3.59 -22.37 5.22
N LYS A 278 -4.90 -22.16 5.15
CA LYS A 278 -5.91 -23.22 4.97
C LYS A 278 -5.95 -23.82 3.55
N ASP A 279 -5.30 -23.17 2.56
CA ASP A 279 -5.28 -23.62 1.17
C ASP A 279 -4.14 -24.62 0.88
N LEU A 280 -3.33 -24.94 1.91
CA LEU A 280 -2.33 -26.00 1.85
C LEU A 280 -3.02 -27.36 1.83
#